data_d502145241b14ac4bd4b9d56445b9fb0
#
_entry.id   d502145241b14ac4bd4b9d56445b9fb0
#
_cell.length_a   1.000
_cell.length_b   1.000
_cell.length_c   1.000
_cell.angle_alpha   90.00
_cell.angle_beta   90.00
_cell.angle_gamma   90.00
#
_symmetry.space_group_name_H-M   'P 1'
#
loop_
_entity.id
_entity.type
_entity.pdbx_description
1 polymer ?
#
loop_
_entity_poly.entity_id
_entity_poly.type
_entity_poly.pdbx_seq_one_letter_code
_entity_poly.pdbx_strand_id
1 'polypeptide(L)'
;MSKYKTPNFSIDLSDQIALVTGASSGLGYRFSKVLASCGAKVAISARRKEKLESLAEEIKSAGGECMVVPIDMTDRKSIKSAVDAVSKEMGTIDTLVNNAGIPDAQWAVKQSEELIDNVTVSYTHLTLPTTSVV
;
A
#
# COMPACT_ATOMS: atom_id res chain seq x y z
N MET A 1 23.75 22.01 11.79
CA MET A 1 22.59 22.89 11.53
C MET A 1 22.39 23.03 10.03
N SER A 2 21.20 22.80 9.55
CA SER A 2 20.89 22.98 8.13
C SER A 2 21.01 24.44 7.73
N LYS A 3 21.65 24.70 6.58
CA LYS A 3 21.72 26.04 5.97
C LYS A 3 20.34 26.55 5.49
N TYR A 4 19.37 25.67 5.37
CA TYR A 4 18.07 25.99 4.82
C TYR A 4 17.01 25.95 5.94
N LYS A 5 16.19 27.00 6.01
CA LYS A 5 14.99 26.96 6.83
C LYS A 5 14.08 25.87 6.25
N THR A 6 13.82 24.84 7.03
CA THR A 6 12.74 23.91 6.68
C THR A 6 11.43 24.68 6.67
N PRO A 7 10.59 24.50 5.64
CA PRO A 7 9.26 25.10 5.65
C PRO A 7 8.51 24.68 6.91
N ASN A 8 7.88 25.62 7.56
CA ASN A 8 7.01 25.33 8.70
C ASN A 8 5.67 24.82 8.17
N PHE A 9 5.61 23.54 7.82
CA PHE A 9 4.39 22.88 7.43
C PHE A 9 4.21 21.62 8.27
N SER A 10 2.98 21.29 8.54
CA SER A 10 2.58 20.00 9.12
C SER A 10 1.73 19.24 8.11
N ILE A 11 1.86 17.92 8.12
CA ILE A 11 1.04 17.03 7.33
C ILE A 11 0.05 16.37 8.29
N ASP A 12 -1.23 16.63 8.07
CA ASP A 12 -2.32 16.01 8.80
C ASP A 12 -3.21 15.25 7.83
N LEU A 13 -3.24 13.93 7.99
CA LEU A 13 -4.02 12.99 7.18
C LEU A 13 -5.14 12.33 8.00
N SER A 14 -5.59 12.96 9.07
CA SER A 14 -6.54 12.37 10.04
C SER A 14 -7.84 11.86 9.41
N ASP A 15 -8.30 12.50 8.33
CA ASP A 15 -9.52 12.11 7.64
C ASP A 15 -9.29 11.28 6.38
N GLN A 16 -8.04 10.90 6.13
CA GLN A 16 -7.67 10.16 4.93
C GLN A 16 -7.60 8.66 5.17
N ILE A 17 -8.06 7.91 4.18
CA ILE A 17 -7.97 6.45 4.14
C ILE A 17 -7.03 6.06 3.02
N ALA A 18 -5.95 5.39 3.36
CA ALA A 18 -4.93 4.97 2.42
C ALA A 18 -4.88 3.43 2.29
N LEU A 19 -4.82 2.94 1.07
CA LEU A 19 -4.53 1.54 0.77
C LEU A 19 -3.09 1.43 0.24
N VAL A 20 -2.27 0.65 0.92
CA VAL A 20 -0.88 0.38 0.52
C VAL A 20 -0.74 -1.06 0.09
N THR A 21 -0.38 -1.29 -1.16
CA THR A 21 -0.11 -2.63 -1.68
C THR A 21 1.38 -2.98 -1.52
N GLY A 22 1.68 -4.26 -1.34
CA GLY A 22 3.06 -4.71 -1.11
C GLY A 22 3.65 -4.22 0.22
N ALA A 23 2.81 -4.13 1.25
CA ALA A 23 3.19 -3.56 2.55
C ALA A 23 3.98 -4.52 3.46
N SER A 24 4.17 -5.77 3.06
CA SER A 24 4.83 -6.78 3.89
C SER A 24 6.32 -6.55 4.13
N SER A 25 6.97 -5.74 3.31
CA SER A 25 8.39 -5.46 3.42
C SER A 25 8.80 -4.21 2.63
N GLY A 26 10.04 -3.74 2.84
CA GLY A 26 10.65 -2.68 2.04
C GLY A 26 9.92 -1.34 2.11
N LEU A 27 9.74 -0.72 0.94
CA LEU A 27 9.14 0.62 0.83
C LEU A 27 7.68 0.65 1.28
N GLY A 28 6.87 -0.35 0.92
CA GLY A 28 5.46 -0.41 1.32
C GLY A 28 5.29 -0.50 2.83
N TYR A 29 6.13 -1.24 3.50
CA TYR A 29 6.20 -1.30 4.96
C TYR A 29 6.46 0.09 5.56
N ARG A 30 7.46 0.78 5.03
CA ARG A 30 7.84 2.13 5.48
C ARG A 30 6.76 3.15 5.17
N PHE A 31 6.19 3.14 3.98
CA PHE A 31 5.11 4.05 3.59
C PHE A 31 3.90 3.93 4.50
N SER A 32 3.52 2.71 4.84
CA SER A 32 2.39 2.46 5.76
C SER A 32 2.60 3.09 7.12
N LYS A 33 3.80 2.96 7.67
CA LYS A 33 4.15 3.57 8.96
C LYS A 33 4.16 5.10 8.90
N VAL A 34 4.69 5.68 7.83
CA VAL A 34 4.71 7.14 7.65
C VAL A 34 3.31 7.70 7.50
N LEU A 35 2.47 7.09 6.66
CA LEU A 35 1.08 7.53 6.49
C LEU A 35 0.29 7.45 7.80
N ALA A 36 0.43 6.36 8.54
CA ALA A 36 -0.20 6.20 9.85
C ALA A 36 0.30 7.24 10.87
N SER A 37 1.59 7.56 10.86
CA SER A 37 2.16 8.58 11.74
C SER A 37 1.66 9.99 11.43
N CYS A 38 1.21 10.22 10.19
CA CYS A 38 0.55 11.47 9.79
C CYS A 38 -0.97 11.47 10.09
N GLY A 39 -1.50 10.43 10.69
CA GLY A 39 -2.90 10.34 11.12
C GLY A 39 -3.82 9.59 10.15
N ALA A 40 -3.33 9.11 8.99
CA ALA A 40 -4.15 8.36 8.07
C ALA A 40 -4.59 7.00 8.66
N LYS A 41 -5.80 6.57 8.32
CA LYS A 41 -6.22 5.18 8.48
C LYS A 41 -5.63 4.37 7.34
N VAL A 42 -4.87 3.33 7.64
CA VAL A 42 -4.10 2.60 6.63
C VAL A 42 -4.62 1.18 6.49
N ALA A 43 -5.06 0.83 5.29
CA ALA A 43 -5.26 -0.55 4.88
C ALA A 43 -3.95 -1.05 4.25
N ILE A 44 -3.42 -2.13 4.77
CA ILE A 44 -2.17 -2.73 4.32
C ILE A 44 -2.43 -4.07 3.63
N SER A 45 -1.84 -4.27 2.48
CA SER A 45 -2.07 -5.47 1.70
C SER A 45 -0.78 -6.12 1.19
N ALA A 46 -0.80 -7.43 1.20
CA ALA A 46 0.17 -8.32 0.57
C ALA A 46 -0.45 -9.71 0.45
N ARG A 47 0.24 -10.62 -0.21
CA ARG A 47 -0.21 -12.03 -0.31
C ARG A 47 -0.12 -12.76 1.04
N ARG A 48 0.92 -12.50 1.82
CA ARG A 48 1.19 -13.15 3.11
C ARG A 48 0.66 -12.32 4.28
N LYS A 49 -0.39 -12.82 4.89
CA LYS A 49 -1.10 -12.15 5.98
C LYS A 49 -0.22 -11.99 7.24
N GLU A 50 0.59 -13.00 7.55
CA GLU A 50 1.38 -13.04 8.79
C GLU A 50 2.35 -11.86 8.92
N LYS A 51 2.96 -11.46 7.80
CA LYS A 51 3.86 -10.29 7.78
C LYS A 51 3.11 -8.98 7.96
N LEU A 52 1.88 -8.91 7.48
CA LEU A 52 1.03 -7.73 7.65
C LEU A 52 0.55 -7.56 9.09
N GLU A 53 0.31 -8.66 9.78
CA GLU A 53 -0.14 -8.62 11.18
C GLU A 53 0.90 -7.96 12.10
N SER A 54 2.17 -8.26 11.91
CA SER A 54 3.26 -7.61 12.65
C SER A 54 3.30 -6.09 12.41
N LEU A 55 3.16 -5.67 11.15
CA LEU A 55 3.08 -4.24 10.81
C LEU A 55 1.84 -3.57 11.40
N ALA A 56 0.70 -4.26 11.36
CA ALA A 56 -0.53 -3.74 11.94
C ALA A 56 -0.40 -3.52 13.45
N GLU A 57 0.24 -4.45 14.14
CA GLU A 57 0.51 -4.30 15.58
C GLU A 57 1.44 -3.12 15.87
N GLU A 58 2.49 -2.92 15.09
CA GLU A 58 3.37 -1.76 15.23
C GLU A 58 2.60 -0.44 15.06
N ILE A 59 1.76 -0.35 14.05
CA ILE A 59 0.96 0.85 13.78
C ILE A 59 -0.04 1.10 14.92
N LYS A 60 -0.75 0.08 15.35
CA LYS A 60 -1.73 0.19 16.45
C LYS A 60 -1.07 0.54 17.78
N SER A 61 0.09 -0.04 18.07
CA SER A 61 0.86 0.27 19.29
C SER A 61 1.34 1.72 19.32
N ALA A 62 1.57 2.31 18.17
CA ALA A 62 1.91 3.74 18.03
C ALA A 62 0.68 4.67 18.03
N GLY A 63 -0.53 4.14 18.22
CA GLY A 63 -1.78 4.90 18.26
C GLY A 63 -2.46 5.09 16.91
N GLY A 64 -1.99 4.43 15.84
CA GLY A 64 -2.60 4.50 14.51
C GLY A 64 -3.73 3.51 14.30
N GLU A 65 -4.48 3.71 13.22
CA GLU A 65 -5.50 2.75 12.76
C GLU A 65 -4.98 1.98 11.54
N CYS A 66 -5.09 0.66 11.59
CA CYS A 66 -4.61 -0.22 10.54
C CYS A 66 -5.54 -1.41 10.33
N MET A 67 -5.81 -1.72 9.07
CA MET A 67 -6.56 -2.89 8.64
C MET A 67 -5.70 -3.78 7.75
N VAL A 68 -5.66 -5.08 8.04
CA VAL A 68 -4.97 -6.07 7.22
C VAL A 68 -5.91 -6.61 6.16
N VAL A 69 -5.53 -6.46 4.89
CA VAL A 69 -6.33 -6.91 3.75
C VAL A 69 -5.46 -7.73 2.81
N PRO A 70 -5.51 -9.05 2.85
CA PRO A 70 -4.78 -9.89 1.90
C PRO A 70 -5.27 -9.64 0.47
N ILE A 71 -4.33 -9.41 -0.45
CA ILE A 71 -4.62 -9.25 -1.89
C ILE A 71 -3.64 -10.07 -2.69
N ASP A 72 -4.18 -10.87 -3.61
CA ASP A 72 -3.42 -11.41 -4.74
C ASP A 72 -3.61 -10.48 -5.93
N MET A 73 -2.55 -9.76 -6.31
CA MET A 73 -2.57 -8.79 -7.41
C MET A 73 -2.78 -9.42 -8.79
N THR A 74 -2.64 -10.74 -8.90
CA THR A 74 -2.91 -11.49 -10.14
C THR A 74 -4.37 -11.91 -10.28
N ASP A 75 -5.17 -11.77 -9.22
CA ASP A 75 -6.58 -12.13 -9.19
C ASP A 75 -7.48 -10.90 -9.02
N ARG A 76 -8.23 -10.56 -10.07
CA ARG A 76 -9.16 -9.42 -10.06
C ARG A 76 -10.26 -9.54 -9.01
N LYS A 77 -10.71 -10.74 -8.70
CA LYS A 77 -11.73 -10.96 -7.67
C LYS A 77 -11.18 -10.66 -6.28
N SER A 78 -9.93 -11.07 -6.04
CA SER A 78 -9.21 -10.75 -4.80
C SER A 78 -9.07 -9.24 -4.60
N ILE A 79 -8.66 -8.52 -5.65
CA ILE A 79 -8.54 -7.06 -5.63
C ILE A 79 -9.89 -6.40 -5.31
N LYS A 80 -10.93 -6.78 -6.05
CA LYS A 80 -12.27 -6.21 -5.84
C LYS A 80 -12.79 -6.46 -4.42
N SER A 81 -12.70 -7.69 -3.95
CA SER A 81 -13.13 -8.06 -2.60
C SER A 81 -12.39 -7.28 -1.52
N ALA A 82 -11.10 -7.06 -1.70
CA ALA A 82 -10.30 -6.29 -0.75
C ALA A 82 -10.69 -4.81 -0.73
N VAL A 83 -10.88 -4.19 -1.89
CA VAL A 83 -11.33 -2.80 -1.98
C VAL A 83 -12.72 -2.64 -1.37
N ASP A 84 -13.64 -3.55 -1.65
CA ASP A 84 -14.99 -3.56 -1.08
C ASP A 84 -14.94 -3.70 0.46
N ALA A 85 -14.07 -4.56 0.99
CA ALA A 85 -13.88 -4.75 2.42
C ALA A 85 -13.34 -3.48 3.11
N VAL A 86 -12.34 -2.84 2.53
CA VAL A 86 -11.79 -1.58 3.05
C VAL A 86 -12.88 -0.50 3.04
N SER A 87 -13.60 -0.36 1.94
CA SER A 87 -14.66 0.65 1.80
C SER A 87 -15.79 0.43 2.81
N LYS A 88 -16.11 -0.81 3.12
CA LYS A 88 -17.14 -1.15 4.09
C LYS A 88 -16.71 -0.88 5.53
N GLU A 89 -15.47 -1.19 5.88
CA GLU A 89 -14.99 -1.09 7.27
C GLU A 89 -14.39 0.26 7.62
N MET A 90 -13.66 0.87 6.70
CA MET A 90 -12.95 2.13 6.94
C MET A 90 -13.58 3.33 6.25
N GLY A 91 -14.23 3.11 5.12
CA GLY A 91 -14.81 4.15 4.28
C GLY A 91 -14.14 4.24 2.92
N THR A 92 -14.44 5.31 2.18
CA THR A 92 -13.89 5.53 0.83
C THR A 92 -12.38 5.69 0.87
N ILE A 93 -11.68 4.93 0.04
CA ILE A 93 -10.24 5.03 -0.10
C ILE A 93 -9.90 6.34 -0.83
N ASP A 94 -9.16 7.21 -0.18
CA ASP A 94 -8.72 8.51 -0.71
C ASP A 94 -7.39 8.40 -1.44
N THR A 95 -6.50 7.55 -0.94
CA THR A 95 -5.14 7.42 -1.45
C THR A 95 -4.80 5.96 -1.71
N LEU A 96 -4.28 5.67 -2.89
CA LEU A 96 -3.76 4.36 -3.25
C LEU A 96 -2.25 4.45 -3.48
N VAL A 97 -1.50 3.66 -2.71
CA VAL A 97 -0.05 3.47 -2.93
C VAL A 97 0.16 2.13 -3.64
N ASN A 98 0.34 2.18 -4.94
CA ASN A 98 0.63 1.02 -5.79
C ASN A 98 2.11 0.65 -5.68
N ASN A 99 2.45 -0.07 -4.60
CA ASN A 99 3.82 -0.49 -4.33
C ASN A 99 4.04 -2.00 -4.55
N ALA A 100 2.99 -2.79 -4.68
CA ALA A 100 3.14 -4.21 -5.00
C ALA A 100 3.83 -4.41 -6.35
N GLY A 101 4.83 -5.26 -6.38
CA GLY A 101 5.57 -5.57 -7.59
C GLY A 101 6.47 -6.78 -7.39
N ILE A 102 6.91 -7.36 -8.49
CA ILE A 102 7.88 -8.45 -8.50
C ILE A 102 9.17 -7.88 -9.12
N PRO A 103 10.12 -7.43 -8.30
CA PRO A 103 11.39 -6.95 -8.83
C PRO A 103 12.22 -8.13 -9.33
N ASP A 104 12.64 -8.07 -10.57
CA ASP A 104 13.66 -8.95 -11.12
C ASP A 104 14.63 -8.13 -11.98
N ALA A 105 15.87 -8.07 -11.53
CA ALA A 105 16.93 -7.33 -12.19
C ALA A 105 17.64 -8.19 -13.28
N GLN A 106 16.88 -8.76 -14.19
CA GLN A 106 17.41 -9.49 -15.35
C GLN A 106 17.43 -8.61 -16.60
N TRP A 107 18.35 -8.92 -17.51
CA TRP A 107 18.30 -8.34 -18.85
C TRP A 107 16.97 -8.69 -19.52
N ALA A 108 16.34 -7.73 -20.19
CA ALA A 108 15.01 -7.91 -20.79
C ALA A 108 14.91 -9.16 -21.68
N VAL A 109 15.96 -9.47 -22.43
CA VAL A 109 16.04 -10.67 -23.29
C VAL A 109 16.07 -11.99 -22.52
N LYS A 110 16.33 -11.96 -21.21
CA LYS A 110 16.40 -13.15 -20.35
C LYS A 110 15.17 -13.30 -19.46
N GLN A 111 14.25 -12.33 -19.48
CA GLN A 111 13.03 -12.40 -18.70
C GLN A 111 12.06 -13.39 -19.34
N SER A 112 11.43 -14.21 -18.51
CA SER A 112 10.37 -15.10 -18.96
C SER A 112 9.08 -14.32 -19.26
N GLU A 113 8.28 -14.80 -20.19
CA GLU A 113 6.94 -14.24 -20.46
C GLU A 113 6.09 -14.22 -19.19
N GLU A 114 6.14 -15.27 -18.38
CA GLU A 114 5.42 -15.37 -17.12
C GLU A 114 5.82 -14.25 -16.13
N LEU A 115 7.10 -13.93 -16.01
CA LEU A 115 7.56 -12.84 -15.17
C LEU A 115 7.06 -11.49 -15.67
N ILE A 116 7.16 -11.25 -16.97
CA ILE A 116 6.69 -10.00 -17.61
C ILE A 116 5.18 -9.86 -17.40
N ASP A 117 4.41 -10.91 -17.59
CA ASP A 117 2.96 -10.91 -17.39
C ASP A 117 2.60 -10.65 -15.94
N ASN A 118 3.25 -11.30 -14.98
CA ASN A 118 3.00 -11.10 -13.55
C ASN A 118 3.30 -9.67 -13.10
N VAL A 119 4.41 -9.09 -13.55
CA VAL A 119 4.74 -7.70 -13.24
C VAL A 119 3.71 -6.74 -13.86
N THR A 120 3.37 -6.94 -15.12
CA THR A 120 2.38 -6.13 -15.84
C THR A 120 1.01 -6.20 -15.16
N VAL A 121 0.54 -7.39 -14.81
CA VAL A 121 -0.74 -7.61 -14.11
C VAL A 121 -0.76 -6.89 -12.77
N SER A 122 0.32 -6.96 -11.99
CA SER A 122 0.41 -6.29 -10.68
C SER A 122 0.22 -4.78 -10.76
N TYR A 123 0.62 -4.14 -11.88
CA TYR A 123 0.50 -2.70 -12.05
C TYR A 123 -0.72 -2.25 -12.85
N THR A 124 -1.40 -3.12 -13.59
CA THR A 124 -2.52 -2.75 -14.46
C THR A 124 -3.90 -3.04 -13.88
N HIS A 125 -4.03 -3.97 -12.95
CA HIS A 125 -5.33 -4.41 -12.45
C HIS A 125 -5.86 -3.64 -11.25
N LEU A 126 -5.02 -2.92 -10.51
CA LEU A 126 -5.45 -2.11 -9.38
C LEU A 126 -5.66 -0.66 -9.81
N THR A 127 -6.91 -0.30 -10.04
CA THR A 127 -7.34 1.07 -10.32
C THR A 127 -8.47 1.46 -9.39
N LEU A 128 -8.43 2.69 -8.90
CA LEU A 128 -9.48 3.27 -8.07
C LEU A 128 -10.12 4.47 -8.77
N PRO A 129 -11.43 4.71 -8.58
CA PRO A 129 -12.08 5.92 -9.09
C PRO A 129 -11.74 7.17 -8.26
N THR A 130 -10.63 7.13 -7.52
CA THR A 130 -10.12 8.21 -6.69
C THR A 130 -9.00 8.95 -7.39
N THR A 131 -8.65 10.13 -6.88
CA THR A 131 -7.75 11.07 -7.55
C THR A 131 -6.28 10.90 -7.21
N SER A 132 -5.94 10.17 -6.16
CA SER A 132 -4.56 10.04 -5.67
C SER A 132 -4.06 8.62 -5.84
N VAL A 133 -3.23 8.40 -6.86
CA VAL A 133 -2.54 7.13 -7.13
C VAL A 133 -1.03 7.38 -7.15
N VAL A 134 -0.32 6.63 -6.35
CA VAL A 134 1.14 6.71 -6.23
C VAL A 134 1.80 5.37 -6.52
#